data_4cd129faf9c05f4bc2ae691314ba1ed3
#
_entry.id   4cd129faf9c05f4bc2ae691314ba1ed3
#
_cell.length_a   1.000
_cell.length_b   1.000
_cell.length_c   1.000
_cell.angle_alpha   90.00
_cell.angle_beta   90.00
_cell.angle_gamma   90.00
#
_symmetry.space_group_name_H-M   'P 1'
#
loop_
_entity.id
_entity.type
_entity.pdbx_description
1 polymer ?
#
loop_
_entity_poly.entity_id
_entity_poly.type
_entity_poly.pdbx_seq_one_letter_code
_entity_poly.pdbx_strand_id
1 'polypeptide(L)' 'MAKFPIDVPIKKVLKILKKLGFSIVRKGNHIAMIRKNSDGTRTPLTIPNH' A
#
# COMPACT_ATOMS: atom_id res chain seq x y z
N MET A 1 -23.14 -0.90 -1.92
CA MET A 1 -21.84 -1.54 -1.93
C MET A 1 -20.75 -0.58 -2.30
N ALA A 2 -19.76 -0.48 -1.48
CA ALA A 2 -18.67 0.46 -1.72
C ALA A 2 -17.73 -0.10 -2.78
N LYS A 3 -17.57 0.62 -3.85
CA LYS A 3 -16.59 0.28 -4.86
C LYS A 3 -15.51 1.34 -4.88
N PHE A 4 -14.29 0.91 -4.91
CA PHE A 4 -13.21 1.84 -5.11
C PHE A 4 -13.24 2.37 -6.53
N PRO A 5 -12.99 3.66 -6.72
CA PRO A 5 -12.86 4.19 -8.06
C PRO A 5 -11.69 3.50 -8.75
N ILE A 6 -12.01 2.80 -9.81
CA ILE A 6 -11.01 2.03 -10.54
C ILE A 6 -10.04 2.94 -11.30
N ASP A 7 -10.41 4.19 -11.45
CA ASP A 7 -9.61 5.15 -12.20
C ASP A 7 -8.49 5.76 -11.37
N VAL A 8 -8.42 5.44 -10.08
CA VAL A 8 -7.36 5.98 -9.24
C VAL A 8 -6.04 5.33 -9.64
N PRO A 9 -5.07 6.11 -10.12
CA PRO A 9 -3.78 5.55 -10.52
C PRO A 9 -3.06 4.96 -9.31
N ILE A 10 -2.39 3.83 -9.57
CA ILE A 10 -1.65 3.13 -8.51
C ILE A 10 -0.62 4.04 -7.85
N LYS A 11 -0.03 4.95 -8.62
CA LYS A 11 0.93 5.90 -8.08
C LYS A 11 0.34 6.77 -7.00
N LYS A 12 -0.91 7.18 -7.17
CA LYS A 12 -1.59 8.00 -6.19
C LYS A 12 -1.88 7.21 -4.92
N VAL A 13 -2.28 5.96 -5.07
CA VAL A 13 -2.51 5.07 -3.94
C VAL A 13 -1.23 4.88 -3.14
N LEU A 14 -0.13 4.63 -3.83
CA LEU A 14 1.17 4.45 -3.17
C LEU A 14 1.61 5.71 -2.43
N LYS A 15 1.34 6.86 -3.01
CA LYS A 15 1.69 8.14 -2.37
C LYS A 15 0.93 8.32 -1.05
N ILE A 16 -0.35 7.97 -1.05
CA ILE A 16 -1.18 8.07 0.16
C ILE A 16 -0.68 7.09 1.21
N LEU A 17 -0.38 5.86 0.80
CA LEU A 17 0.09 4.83 1.73
C LEU A 17 1.44 5.22 2.34
N LYS A 18 2.32 5.83 1.56
CA LYS A 18 3.59 6.30 2.10
C LYS A 18 3.39 7.37 3.17
N LYS A 19 2.40 8.23 2.99
CA LYS A 19 2.08 9.24 4.00
C LYS A 19 1.58 8.59 5.29
N LEU A 20 0.97 7.42 5.18
CA LEU A 20 0.49 6.68 6.34
C LEU A 20 1.60 5.87 7.02
N GLY A 21 2.80 5.92 6.49
CA GLY A 21 3.94 5.22 7.09
C GLY A 21 4.29 3.91 6.42
N PHE A 22 3.65 3.56 5.33
CA PHE A 22 3.95 2.34 4.60
C PHE A 22 5.20 2.50 3.75
N SER A 23 5.97 1.43 3.65
CA SER A 23 7.16 1.37 2.80
C SER A 23 7.01 0.21 1.83
N ILE A 24 7.47 0.41 0.61
CA ILE A 24 7.44 -0.66 -0.40
C ILE A 24 8.56 -1.63 -0.10
N VAL A 25 8.20 -2.89 0.10
CA VAL A 25 9.18 -3.96 0.35
C VAL A 25 9.47 -4.70 -0.94
N ARG A 26 8.45 -4.93 -1.75
CA ARG A 26 8.59 -5.66 -2.98
C ARG A 26 7.61 -5.13 -4.01
N LYS A 27 8.05 -5.07 -5.25
CA LYS A 27 7.21 -4.62 -6.36
C LYS A 27 7.35 -5.60 -7.50
N GLY A 28 6.26 -6.29 -7.80
CA GLY A 28 6.20 -7.26 -8.87
C GLY A 28 4.79 -7.30 -9.40
N ASN A 29 4.22 -8.50 -9.54
CA ASN A 29 2.81 -8.65 -9.91
C ASN A 29 1.90 -8.02 -8.85
N HIS A 30 2.38 -8.02 -7.61
CA HIS A 30 1.73 -7.35 -6.51
C HIS A 30 2.73 -6.45 -5.82
N ILE A 31 2.25 -5.38 -5.23
CA ILE A 31 3.10 -4.48 -4.46
C ILE A 31 2.93 -4.81 -2.99
N ALA A 32 4.00 -5.29 -2.38
CA ALA A 32 4.02 -5.60 -0.97
C ALA A 32 4.57 -4.41 -0.20
N MET A 33 3.82 -3.98 0.80
CA MET A 33 4.20 -2.85 1.63
C MET A 33 4.18 -3.26 3.09
N ILE A 34 4.89 -2.52 3.91
CA ILE A 34 4.92 -2.78 5.32
C ILE A 34 4.92 -1.45 6.09
N ARG A 35 4.23 -1.45 7.20
CA ARG A 35 4.19 -0.29 8.09
C ARG A 35 4.73 -0.70 9.44
N LYS A 36 5.70 0.05 9.93
CA LYS A 36 6.20 -0.16 11.28
C LYS A 36 5.34 0.60 12.27
N ASN A 37 4.87 -0.09 13.28
CA ASN A 37 4.09 0.51 14.34
C ASN A 37 5.01 0.93 15.49
N SER A 38 4.51 1.84 16.31
CA SER A 38 5.32 2.37 17.41
C SER A 38 5.58 1.35 18.51
N ASP A 39 4.77 0.30 18.56
CA ASP A 39 4.94 -0.77 19.55
C ASP A 39 5.90 -1.87 19.09
N GLY A 40 6.53 -1.70 17.95
CA GLY A 40 7.47 -2.67 17.42
C GLY A 40 6.86 -3.71 16.47
N THR A 41 5.55 -3.68 16.29
CA THR A 41 4.90 -4.59 15.37
C THR A 41 4.91 -4.04 13.94
N ARG A 42 4.54 -4.87 12.99
CA ARG A 42 4.50 -4.50 11.59
C ARG A 42 3.15 -4.86 10.99
N THR A 43 2.64 -4.00 10.13
CA THR A 43 1.40 -4.24 9.41
C THR A 43 1.71 -4.46 7.94
N PRO A 44 1.60 -5.70 7.44
CA PRO A 44 1.83 -5.94 6.02
C PRO A 44 0.60 -5.58 5.20
N LEU A 45 0.84 -5.16 3.97
CA LEU A 45 -0.21 -4.81 3.04
C LEU A 45 0.22 -5.24 1.65
N THR A 46 -0.66 -5.91 0.93
CA THR A 46 -0.39 -6.31 -0.44
C THR A 46 -1.51 -5.79 -1.33
N ILE A 47 -1.14 -5.12 -2.39
CA ILE A 47 -2.09 -4.58 -3.36
C ILE A 47 -1.73 -5.06 -4.75
N PRO A 48 -2.73 -5.27 -5.62
CA PRO A 48 -2.45 -5.68 -6.98
C PRO A 48 -1.80 -4.54 -7.76
N ASN A 49 -0.85 -4.90 -8.59
CA ASN A 49 -0.14 -3.95 -9.44
C ASN A 49 -0.67 -4.07 -10.86
N HIS A 50 -1.62 -3.21 -11.18
CA HIS A 50 -2.19 -3.18 -12.52
C HIS A 50 -1.71 -1.99 -13.30
#